data_55dbb485b4fc0da6ea8d4412a6a8e93f
#
_entry.id   55dbb485b4fc0da6ea8d4412a6a8e93f
#
_cell.length_a   1.000
_cell.length_b   1.000
_cell.length_c   1.000
_cell.angle_alpha   90.00
_cell.angle_beta   90.00
_cell.angle_gamma   90.00
#
_symmetry.space_group_name_H-M   'P 1'
#
loop_
_entity.id
_entity.type
_entity.pdbx_description
1 polymer ?
#
loop_
_entity_poly.entity_id
_entity_poly.type
_entity_poly.pdbx_seq_one_letter_code
_entity_poly.pdbx_strand_id
1 'polypeptide(L)'
;MTEHGGAAALKQNNLAALRNALYHTDFATKKELAEQCRLSLAACTALLGEMIDDGQVLELAFAASNGGRPARRFSINPNYAHILCLYTANNDVERSGIALRVCDLKGNSLQEKFCPLNDILPEDLTLFITQMVQADPLIRAVGIGISGVTDREGAIESLAFPALNGFNPKKVLEEQLGITVITENDMHFTSYGFYVRNPCDHPYSLSVLYWPSHRSAGAGTVVDGHIIVGSTKYAGELISLPLINSTATKVETVSRMIHGENIVPLMQTAAVCTIALLNPDILFLTGSATLNVREKDIIDYCKQSIPENHMPVFRMQADIHEEYMTGIFSLTRQALKFKH
;
A
#
# COMPACT_ATOMS: atom_id res chain seq x y z
N MET A 1 -27.49 0.61 27.38
CA MET A 1 -26.10 0.10 27.48
C MET A 1 -25.26 0.61 26.30
N THR A 2 -25.21 1.92 26.03
CA THR A 2 -24.60 2.49 24.79
C THR A 2 -23.58 3.62 25.03
N GLU A 3 -23.34 4.05 26.27
CA GLU A 3 -22.39 5.16 26.54
C GLU A 3 -20.93 4.70 26.71
N HIS A 4 -20.67 3.48 27.15
CA HIS A 4 -19.29 2.98 27.34
C HIS A 4 -18.57 2.66 26.03
N GLY A 5 -19.29 2.33 24.95
CA GLY A 5 -18.71 2.08 23.64
C GLY A 5 -18.15 3.35 22.95
N GLY A 6 -18.82 4.48 23.18
CA GLY A 6 -18.43 5.75 22.56
C GLY A 6 -17.12 6.33 23.13
N ALA A 7 -16.93 6.28 24.44
CA ALA A 7 -15.71 6.81 25.07
C ALA A 7 -14.46 5.97 24.73
N ALA A 8 -14.58 4.64 24.71
CA ALA A 8 -13.49 3.75 24.31
C ALA A 8 -13.12 3.95 22.82
N ALA A 9 -14.10 4.04 21.94
CA ALA A 9 -13.87 4.30 20.51
C ALA A 9 -13.21 5.67 20.29
N LEU A 10 -13.66 6.71 21.00
CA LEU A 10 -13.04 8.04 20.93
C LEU A 10 -11.58 8.02 21.40
N LYS A 11 -11.27 7.33 22.51
CA LYS A 11 -9.91 7.15 22.99
C LYS A 11 -9.03 6.47 21.93
N GLN A 12 -9.53 5.40 21.30
CA GLN A 12 -8.81 4.69 20.24
C GLN A 12 -8.51 5.59 19.03
N ASN A 13 -9.50 6.37 18.60
CA ASN A 13 -9.32 7.33 17.51
C ASN A 13 -8.28 8.39 17.86
N ASN A 14 -8.27 8.89 19.08
CA ASN A 14 -7.28 9.87 19.53
C ASN A 14 -5.87 9.29 19.62
N LEU A 15 -5.71 8.04 20.09
CA LEU A 15 -4.43 7.33 20.07
C LEU A 15 -3.93 7.09 18.63
N ALA A 16 -4.83 6.71 17.73
CA ALA A 16 -4.49 6.54 16.31
C ALA A 16 -4.06 7.87 15.66
N ALA A 17 -4.74 8.97 15.98
CA ALA A 17 -4.37 10.31 15.51
C ALA A 17 -2.98 10.72 16.00
N LEU A 18 -2.66 10.50 17.29
CA LEU A 18 -1.33 10.80 17.87
C LEU A 18 -0.23 9.93 17.22
N ARG A 19 -0.47 8.62 17.00
CA ARG A 19 0.47 7.77 16.28
C ARG A 19 0.71 8.29 14.88
N ASN A 20 -0.37 8.60 14.16
CA ASN A 20 -0.26 9.10 12.80
C ASN A 20 0.53 10.42 12.73
N ALA A 21 0.29 11.34 13.65
CA ALA A 21 1.08 12.58 13.74
C ALA A 21 2.58 12.29 13.96
N LEU A 22 2.90 11.35 14.86
CA LEU A 22 4.28 10.97 15.17
C LEU A 22 4.96 10.17 14.06
N TYR A 23 4.21 9.47 13.20
CA TYR A 23 4.79 8.77 12.03
C TYR A 23 5.31 9.73 10.96
N HIS A 24 4.73 10.92 10.85
CA HIS A 24 5.08 11.90 9.82
C HIS A 24 6.06 12.98 10.30
N THR A 25 6.64 12.81 11.50
CA THR A 25 7.64 13.72 12.04
C THR A 25 8.76 12.96 12.74
N ASP A 26 9.96 13.53 12.74
CA ASP A 26 11.06 12.98 13.53
C ASP A 26 10.81 13.13 15.03
N PHE A 27 10.22 14.23 15.42
CA PHE A 27 9.78 14.53 16.79
C PHE A 27 8.75 15.67 16.80
N ALA A 28 7.95 15.71 17.86
CA ALA A 28 7.04 16.82 18.11
C ALA A 28 6.93 17.11 19.61
N THR A 29 6.56 18.33 19.98
CA THR A 29 6.23 18.70 21.36
C THR A 29 4.77 18.35 21.67
N LYS A 30 4.40 18.30 22.97
CA LYS A 30 2.99 18.08 23.38
C LYS A 30 2.03 19.13 22.79
N LYS A 31 2.48 20.37 22.67
CA LYS A 31 1.67 21.45 22.13
C LYS A 31 1.38 21.25 20.65
N GLU A 32 2.42 20.96 19.87
CA GLU A 32 2.29 20.67 18.42
C GLU A 32 1.38 19.47 18.17
N LEU A 33 1.54 18.38 18.93
CA LEU A 33 0.69 17.19 18.83
C LEU A 33 -0.76 17.48 19.20
N ALA A 34 -0.99 18.25 20.28
CA ALA A 34 -2.33 18.64 20.68
C ALA A 34 -3.03 19.49 19.61
N GLU A 35 -2.32 20.45 19.00
CA GLU A 35 -2.83 21.29 17.92
C GLU A 35 -3.12 20.45 16.65
N GLN A 36 -2.17 19.62 16.21
CA GLN A 36 -2.30 18.78 15.02
C GLN A 36 -3.44 17.76 15.14
N CYS A 37 -3.60 17.14 16.33
CA CYS A 37 -4.64 16.14 16.58
C CYS A 37 -5.97 16.77 17.04
N ARG A 38 -6.06 18.09 17.18
CA ARG A 38 -7.23 18.82 17.70
C ARG A 38 -7.66 18.32 19.09
N LEU A 39 -6.68 18.03 19.95
CA LEU A 39 -6.87 17.60 21.33
C LEU A 39 -6.61 18.74 22.32
N SER A 40 -7.24 18.69 23.49
CA SER A 40 -6.79 19.52 24.60
C SER A 40 -5.39 19.08 25.05
N LEU A 41 -4.59 20.01 25.58
CA LEU A 41 -3.24 19.70 26.06
C LEU A 41 -3.27 18.64 27.19
N ALA A 42 -4.33 18.66 28.02
CA ALA A 42 -4.54 17.67 29.07
C ALA A 42 -4.78 16.27 28.49
N ALA A 43 -5.68 16.13 27.51
CA ALA A 43 -5.96 14.87 26.84
C ALA A 43 -4.71 14.33 26.10
N CYS A 44 -4.03 15.20 25.35
CA CYS A 44 -2.78 14.84 24.68
C CYS A 44 -1.71 14.35 25.69
N THR A 45 -1.58 15.04 26.84
CA THR A 45 -0.62 14.64 27.87
C THR A 45 -0.94 13.27 28.46
N ALA A 46 -2.21 12.98 28.76
CA ALA A 46 -2.62 11.69 29.30
C ALA A 46 -2.36 10.54 28.32
N LEU A 47 -2.79 10.74 27.05
CA LEU A 47 -2.59 9.71 26.02
C LEU A 47 -1.12 9.48 25.67
N LEU A 48 -0.30 10.54 25.59
CA LEU A 48 1.15 10.38 25.43
C LEU A 48 1.79 9.66 26.60
N GLY A 49 1.33 9.91 27.84
CA GLY A 49 1.78 9.18 29.02
C GLY A 49 1.56 7.67 28.85
N GLU A 50 0.35 7.26 28.48
CA GLU A 50 0.03 5.84 28.21
C GLU A 50 0.91 5.26 27.08
N MET A 51 1.16 6.01 26.00
CA MET A 51 2.01 5.55 24.90
C MET A 51 3.48 5.43 25.30
N ILE A 52 3.97 6.26 26.22
CA ILE A 52 5.33 6.18 26.77
C ILE A 52 5.43 4.96 27.70
N ASP A 53 4.48 4.78 28.61
CA ASP A 53 4.45 3.66 29.56
C ASP A 53 4.38 2.30 28.83
N ASP A 54 3.69 2.24 27.68
CA ASP A 54 3.64 1.07 26.80
C ASP A 54 4.88 0.94 25.88
N GLY A 55 5.77 1.92 25.88
CA GLY A 55 7.00 1.92 25.06
C GLY A 55 6.80 2.29 23.59
N GLN A 56 5.60 2.71 23.16
CA GLN A 56 5.32 3.14 21.80
C GLN A 56 6.00 4.46 21.44
N VAL A 57 6.21 5.33 22.42
CA VAL A 57 6.75 6.68 22.25
C VAL A 57 7.98 6.87 23.11
N LEU A 58 8.99 7.46 22.54
CA LEU A 58 10.22 7.86 23.24
C LEU A 58 10.13 9.35 23.62
N GLU A 59 10.47 9.65 24.86
CA GLU A 59 10.70 11.01 25.30
C GLU A 59 12.17 11.40 25.01
N LEU A 60 12.36 12.43 24.21
CA LEU A 60 13.68 12.90 23.79
C LEU A 60 14.13 14.10 24.62
N ALA A 61 15.42 14.44 24.52
CA ALA A 61 15.98 15.62 25.15
C ALA A 61 15.24 16.91 24.76
N PHE A 62 15.33 17.91 25.61
CA PHE A 62 14.69 19.21 25.39
C PHE A 62 15.13 19.87 24.07
N ALA A 63 14.20 20.54 23.41
CA ALA A 63 14.53 21.43 22.29
C ALA A 63 15.41 22.60 22.78
N ALA A 64 16.37 23.03 21.96
CA ALA A 64 17.04 24.29 22.20
C ALA A 64 16.01 25.42 22.23
N SER A 65 16.03 26.28 23.28
CA SER A 65 15.05 27.37 23.40
C SER A 65 15.74 28.72 23.18
N ASN A 66 15.15 29.54 22.33
CA ASN A 66 15.52 30.96 22.13
C ASN A 66 14.80 31.85 23.14
N GLY A 67 14.99 31.59 24.47
CA GLY A 67 14.47 32.46 25.54
C GLY A 67 13.23 31.99 26.31
N GLY A 68 12.72 30.75 26.11
CA GLY A 68 11.62 30.17 26.89
C GLY A 68 12.05 28.89 27.64
N ARG A 69 11.16 28.31 28.48
CA ARG A 69 11.42 26.99 29.07
C ARG A 69 11.50 25.93 27.97
N PRO A 70 12.60 25.15 27.86
CA PRO A 70 12.74 24.13 26.84
C PRO A 70 11.58 23.13 26.90
N ALA A 71 10.98 22.86 25.74
CA ALA A 71 9.91 21.88 25.63
C ALA A 71 10.47 20.47 25.39
N ARG A 72 9.90 19.47 26.05
CA ARG A 72 10.22 18.06 25.78
C ARG A 72 9.70 17.67 24.42
N ARG A 73 10.47 16.84 23.71
CA ARG A 73 10.14 16.29 22.39
C ARG A 73 9.80 14.82 22.52
N PHE A 74 8.90 14.38 21.66
CA PHE A 74 8.40 13.00 21.60
C PHE A 74 8.56 12.48 20.19
N SER A 75 8.94 11.21 20.08
CA SER A 75 9.07 10.49 18.80
C SER A 75 8.44 9.12 18.93
N ILE A 76 7.92 8.58 17.83
CA ILE A 76 7.56 7.16 17.82
C ILE A 76 8.81 6.31 18.11
N ASN A 77 8.67 5.24 18.88
CA ASN A 77 9.75 4.29 19.09
C ASN A 77 9.86 3.38 17.84
N PRO A 78 10.92 3.50 17.01
CA PRO A 78 11.05 2.70 15.81
C PRO A 78 11.12 1.20 16.12
N ASN A 79 11.69 0.83 17.27
CA ASN A 79 11.88 -0.56 17.70
C ASN A 79 10.73 -1.10 18.57
N TYR A 80 9.59 -0.42 18.63
CA TYR A 80 8.41 -0.95 19.34
C TYR A 80 7.81 -2.15 18.59
N ALA A 81 7.81 -2.09 17.28
CA ALA A 81 7.40 -3.18 16.41
C ALA A 81 8.13 -3.08 15.06
N HIS A 82 8.40 -4.23 14.45
CA HIS A 82 8.82 -4.30 13.06
C HIS A 82 7.68 -4.80 12.18
N ILE A 83 7.72 -4.42 10.92
CA ILE A 83 6.73 -4.79 9.92
C ILE A 83 7.44 -5.57 8.82
N LEU A 84 7.01 -6.80 8.58
CA LEU A 84 7.44 -7.59 7.44
C LEU A 84 6.54 -7.28 6.25
N CYS A 85 7.13 -6.68 5.22
CA CYS A 85 6.49 -6.44 3.94
C CYS A 85 6.98 -7.49 2.95
N LEU A 86 6.08 -8.19 2.29
CA LEU A 86 6.46 -9.14 1.25
C LEU A 86 5.44 -9.16 0.11
N TYR A 87 5.91 -9.49 -1.07
CA TYR A 87 5.03 -9.75 -2.20
C TYR A 87 5.54 -10.90 -3.08
N THR A 88 4.61 -11.58 -3.72
CA THR A 88 4.91 -12.59 -4.72
C THR A 88 5.33 -11.90 -6.01
N ALA A 89 6.57 -12.11 -6.42
CA ALA A 89 7.12 -11.60 -7.67
C ALA A 89 7.22 -12.73 -8.70
N ASN A 90 6.79 -12.44 -9.91
CA ASN A 90 7.06 -13.26 -11.08
C ASN A 90 7.63 -12.30 -12.12
N ASN A 91 8.92 -12.01 -12.08
CA ASN A 91 9.55 -11.04 -12.96
C ASN A 91 9.76 -11.62 -14.36
N ASP A 92 9.45 -10.79 -15.34
CA ASP A 92 9.36 -11.09 -16.77
C ASP A 92 10.66 -11.65 -17.38
N VAL A 93 11.77 -11.60 -16.69
CA VAL A 93 13.06 -11.89 -17.30
C VAL A 93 13.80 -13.08 -16.69
N GLU A 94 13.51 -13.54 -15.45
CA GLU A 94 14.21 -14.73 -14.93
C GLU A 94 13.89 -15.12 -13.45
N ARG A 95 13.02 -14.41 -12.69
CA ARG A 95 12.89 -14.67 -11.25
C ARG A 95 11.46 -14.67 -10.74
N SER A 96 10.88 -15.86 -10.63
CA SER A 96 9.75 -16.06 -9.71
C SER A 96 10.27 -16.16 -8.29
N GLY A 97 9.54 -15.61 -7.32
CA GLY A 97 9.95 -15.66 -5.92
C GLY A 97 9.19 -14.73 -5.01
N ILE A 98 9.75 -14.51 -3.84
CA ILE A 98 9.24 -13.58 -2.83
C ILE A 98 10.24 -12.45 -2.65
N ALA A 99 9.80 -11.21 -2.89
CA ALA A 99 10.51 -10.02 -2.46
C ALA A 99 10.05 -9.64 -1.05
N LEU A 100 10.97 -9.32 -0.16
CA LEU A 100 10.66 -8.96 1.21
C LEU A 100 11.48 -7.76 1.68
N ARG A 101 10.89 -7.02 2.61
CA ARG A 101 11.54 -5.96 3.38
C ARG A 101 11.03 -5.99 4.82
N VAL A 102 11.93 -5.95 5.80
CA VAL A 102 11.59 -5.71 7.19
C VAL A 102 11.84 -4.24 7.48
N CYS A 103 10.84 -3.56 8.01
CA CYS A 103 10.92 -2.15 8.36
C CYS A 103 10.68 -1.95 9.86
N ASP A 104 11.33 -0.93 10.44
CA ASP A 104 10.93 -0.38 11.72
C ASP A 104 9.62 0.44 11.60
N LEU A 105 9.05 0.93 12.72
CA LEU A 105 7.81 1.71 12.68
C LEU A 105 7.93 3.07 11.97
N LYS A 106 9.14 3.59 11.74
CA LYS A 106 9.38 4.80 10.96
C LYS A 106 9.49 4.52 9.44
N GLY A 107 9.56 3.24 9.06
CA GLY A 107 9.71 2.84 7.67
C GLY A 107 11.16 2.71 7.21
N ASN A 108 12.14 2.78 8.13
CA ASN A 108 13.51 2.50 7.77
C ASN A 108 13.66 1.01 7.45
N SER A 109 14.29 0.69 6.32
CA SER A 109 14.59 -0.68 5.92
C SER A 109 15.69 -1.25 6.82
N LEU A 110 15.36 -2.31 7.56
CA LEU A 110 16.29 -3.06 8.40
C LEU A 110 16.89 -4.24 7.65
N GLN A 111 16.12 -4.84 6.79
CA GLN A 111 16.51 -5.96 5.94
C GLN A 111 15.71 -5.91 4.64
N GLU A 112 16.38 -6.23 3.53
CA GLU A 112 15.73 -6.43 2.24
C GLU A 112 16.34 -7.64 1.55
N LYS A 113 15.49 -8.49 0.93
CA LYS A 113 15.92 -9.71 0.29
C LYS A 113 14.95 -10.13 -0.81
N PHE A 114 15.48 -10.74 -1.85
CA PHE A 114 14.71 -11.52 -2.81
C PHE A 114 15.01 -13.01 -2.63
N CYS A 115 13.98 -13.82 -2.50
CA CYS A 115 14.05 -15.29 -2.38
C CYS A 115 13.50 -15.91 -3.65
N PRO A 116 14.34 -16.39 -4.58
CA PRO A 116 13.89 -17.04 -5.81
C PRO A 116 13.19 -18.36 -5.47
N LEU A 117 12.01 -18.58 -6.05
CA LEU A 117 11.22 -19.80 -5.95
C LEU A 117 10.60 -20.07 -7.31
N ASN A 118 10.59 -21.34 -7.75
CA ASN A 118 9.94 -21.72 -9.01
C ASN A 118 8.42 -21.69 -8.88
N ASP A 119 7.90 -22.23 -7.78
CA ASP A 119 6.50 -22.18 -7.38
C ASP A 119 6.40 -21.68 -5.94
N ILE A 120 5.31 -21.00 -5.60
CA ILE A 120 5.03 -20.54 -4.25
C ILE A 120 3.83 -21.33 -3.73
N LEU A 121 4.09 -22.25 -2.80
CA LEU A 121 3.06 -23.04 -2.14
C LEU A 121 2.61 -22.35 -0.83
N PRO A 122 1.37 -22.60 -0.35
CA PRO A 122 0.87 -22.10 0.94
C PRO A 122 1.81 -22.44 2.12
N GLU A 123 2.34 -23.66 2.11
CA GLU A 123 3.23 -24.17 3.16
C GLU A 123 4.58 -23.43 3.15
N ASP A 124 5.15 -23.19 1.97
CA ASP A 124 6.40 -22.46 1.81
C ASP A 124 6.28 -21.04 2.31
N LEU A 125 5.19 -20.34 1.92
CA LEU A 125 4.90 -18.98 2.36
C LEU A 125 4.70 -18.91 3.88
N THR A 126 3.94 -19.85 4.45
CA THR A 126 3.69 -19.94 5.90
C THR A 126 4.98 -20.22 6.66
N LEU A 127 5.78 -21.20 6.23
CA LEU A 127 7.05 -21.54 6.85
C LEU A 127 8.04 -20.39 6.79
N PHE A 128 8.14 -19.74 5.63
CA PHE A 128 9.03 -18.60 5.44
C PHE A 128 8.69 -17.43 6.39
N ILE A 129 7.41 -17.04 6.47
CA ILE A 129 6.97 -15.97 7.38
C ILE A 129 7.21 -16.37 8.84
N THR A 130 6.91 -17.61 9.22
CA THR A 130 7.15 -18.13 10.56
C THR A 130 8.63 -18.02 10.95
N GLN A 131 9.53 -18.41 10.05
CA GLN A 131 10.99 -18.30 10.29
C GLN A 131 11.43 -16.84 10.46
N MET A 132 10.88 -15.90 9.67
CA MET A 132 11.18 -14.49 9.79
C MET A 132 10.72 -13.91 11.14
N VAL A 133 9.51 -14.25 11.58
CA VAL A 133 8.96 -13.82 12.88
C VAL A 133 9.74 -14.43 14.06
N GLN A 134 10.19 -15.67 13.93
CA GLN A 134 11.04 -16.31 14.97
C GLN A 134 12.44 -15.69 15.03
N ALA A 135 13.00 -15.29 13.90
CA ALA A 135 14.32 -14.64 13.84
C ALA A 135 14.28 -13.19 14.36
N ASP A 136 13.16 -12.50 14.17
CA ASP A 136 12.94 -11.15 14.69
C ASP A 136 11.60 -11.07 15.45
N PRO A 137 11.62 -11.26 16.77
CA PRO A 137 10.42 -11.22 17.62
C PRO A 137 9.72 -9.85 17.69
N LEU A 138 10.34 -8.78 17.17
CA LEU A 138 9.71 -7.47 17.04
C LEU A 138 8.78 -7.39 15.83
N ILE A 139 8.78 -8.34 14.91
CA ILE A 139 7.81 -8.42 13.82
C ILE A 139 6.43 -8.70 14.42
N ARG A 140 5.56 -7.70 14.41
CA ARG A 140 4.19 -7.78 14.96
C ARG A 140 3.12 -7.65 13.89
N ALA A 141 3.52 -7.32 12.68
CA ALA A 141 2.61 -7.25 11.54
C ALA A 141 3.29 -7.71 10.24
N VAL A 142 2.51 -8.33 9.38
CA VAL A 142 2.92 -8.82 8.07
C VAL A 142 1.96 -8.33 7.01
N GLY A 143 2.47 -7.67 5.98
CA GLY A 143 1.75 -7.30 4.77
C GLY A 143 2.16 -8.22 3.62
N ILE A 144 1.17 -8.81 2.96
CA ILE A 144 1.36 -9.78 1.88
C ILE A 144 0.70 -9.24 0.62
N GLY A 145 1.52 -8.81 -0.35
CA GLY A 145 1.07 -8.41 -1.67
C GLY A 145 1.01 -9.60 -2.63
N ILE A 146 -0.09 -9.72 -3.33
CA ILE A 146 -0.29 -10.82 -4.29
C ILE A 146 -0.76 -10.29 -5.65
N SER A 147 -0.22 -10.90 -6.71
CA SER A 147 -0.73 -10.69 -8.07
C SER A 147 -2.00 -11.53 -8.25
N GLY A 148 -3.14 -10.93 -7.95
CA GLY A 148 -4.46 -11.55 -7.92
C GLY A 148 -5.41 -10.78 -7.01
N VAL A 149 -6.56 -11.35 -6.73
CA VAL A 149 -7.57 -10.77 -5.83
C VAL A 149 -7.71 -11.62 -4.56
N THR A 150 -8.28 -11.04 -3.52
CA THR A 150 -8.74 -11.82 -2.36
C THR A 150 -10.27 -11.76 -2.32
N ASP A 151 -10.89 -12.88 -1.97
CA ASP A 151 -12.33 -12.89 -1.71
C ASP A 151 -12.68 -12.09 -0.45
N ARG A 152 -13.97 -12.06 -0.08
CA ARG A 152 -14.44 -11.35 1.11
C ARG A 152 -13.90 -11.90 2.43
N GLU A 153 -13.53 -13.18 2.46
CA GLU A 153 -12.97 -13.86 3.63
C GLU A 153 -11.45 -13.76 3.69
N GLY A 154 -10.79 -13.33 2.60
CA GLY A 154 -9.35 -13.15 2.49
C GLY A 154 -8.63 -14.33 1.84
N ALA A 155 -9.36 -15.26 1.22
CA ALA A 155 -8.75 -16.32 0.43
C ALA A 155 -8.28 -15.80 -0.93
N ILE A 156 -7.12 -16.26 -1.37
CA ILE A 156 -6.46 -15.82 -2.59
C ILE A 156 -7.12 -16.42 -3.81
N GLU A 157 -7.29 -15.61 -4.86
CA GLU A 157 -7.61 -16.02 -6.23
C GLU A 157 -6.56 -15.40 -7.16
N SER A 158 -5.66 -16.20 -7.70
CA SER A 158 -4.55 -15.77 -8.54
C SER A 158 -4.41 -16.64 -9.79
N LEU A 159 -4.28 -15.99 -10.95
CA LEU A 159 -3.88 -16.67 -12.19
C LEU A 159 -2.36 -16.84 -12.27
N ALA A 160 -1.61 -15.93 -11.67
CA ALA A 160 -0.14 -15.97 -11.67
C ALA A 160 0.43 -17.03 -10.71
N PHE A 161 -0.28 -17.32 -9.63
CA PHE A 161 0.12 -18.28 -8.60
C PHE A 161 -1.05 -19.23 -8.26
N PRO A 162 -1.42 -20.15 -9.17
CA PRO A 162 -2.60 -21.00 -9.00
C PRO A 162 -2.55 -21.90 -7.75
N ALA A 163 -1.35 -22.24 -7.27
CA ALA A 163 -1.16 -23.05 -6.07
C ALA A 163 -1.62 -22.33 -4.79
N LEU A 164 -1.72 -20.99 -4.80
CA LEU A 164 -2.22 -20.21 -3.68
C LEU A 164 -3.75 -20.06 -3.66
N ASN A 165 -4.47 -20.54 -4.69
CA ASN A 165 -5.92 -20.39 -4.75
C ASN A 165 -6.62 -21.09 -3.58
N GLY A 166 -7.52 -20.35 -2.91
CA GLY A 166 -8.22 -20.80 -1.71
C GLY A 166 -7.41 -20.67 -0.42
N PHE A 167 -6.12 -20.38 -0.46
CA PHE A 167 -5.33 -20.13 0.73
C PHE A 167 -5.68 -18.78 1.36
N ASN A 168 -5.88 -18.77 2.68
CA ASN A 168 -6.13 -17.56 3.45
C ASN A 168 -4.97 -17.29 4.42
N PRO A 169 -3.93 -16.55 3.99
CA PRO A 169 -2.74 -16.29 4.81
C PRO A 169 -3.08 -15.60 6.12
N LYS A 170 -4.03 -14.64 6.09
CA LYS A 170 -4.44 -13.90 7.28
C LYS A 170 -4.93 -14.84 8.37
N LYS A 171 -5.88 -15.73 8.04
CA LYS A 171 -6.45 -16.67 9.01
C LYS A 171 -5.38 -17.58 9.59
N VAL A 172 -4.57 -18.21 8.73
CA VAL A 172 -3.57 -19.18 9.15
C VAL A 172 -2.48 -18.54 10.02
N LEU A 173 -1.92 -17.40 9.59
CA LEU A 173 -0.79 -16.77 10.27
C LEU A 173 -1.21 -16.01 11.54
N GLU A 174 -2.38 -15.38 11.55
CA GLU A 174 -2.90 -14.73 12.78
C GLU A 174 -3.18 -15.78 13.87
N GLU A 175 -3.73 -16.96 13.51
CA GLU A 175 -3.97 -18.05 14.44
C GLU A 175 -2.66 -18.68 14.97
N GLN A 176 -1.66 -18.85 14.10
CA GLN A 176 -0.41 -19.51 14.49
C GLN A 176 0.57 -18.59 15.24
N LEU A 177 0.65 -17.32 14.84
CA LEU A 177 1.71 -16.43 15.30
C LEU A 177 1.21 -15.30 16.22
N GLY A 178 -0.10 -15.06 16.29
CA GLY A 178 -0.68 -13.99 17.12
C GLY A 178 -0.29 -12.57 16.66
N ILE A 179 0.07 -12.40 15.40
CA ILE A 179 0.48 -11.13 14.80
C ILE A 179 -0.63 -10.57 13.90
N THR A 180 -0.54 -9.31 13.52
CA THR A 180 -1.46 -8.72 12.54
C THR A 180 -1.05 -9.12 11.12
N VAL A 181 -1.98 -9.62 10.31
CA VAL A 181 -1.72 -9.97 8.91
C VAL A 181 -2.71 -9.26 7.99
N ILE A 182 -2.21 -8.63 6.94
CA ILE A 182 -3.03 -8.15 5.83
C ILE A 182 -2.55 -8.80 4.53
N THR A 183 -3.51 -9.17 3.70
CA THR A 183 -3.26 -9.67 2.34
C THR A 183 -4.09 -8.83 1.38
N GLU A 184 -3.45 -8.27 0.37
CA GLU A 184 -4.13 -7.39 -0.58
C GLU A 184 -3.55 -7.54 -1.99
N ASN A 185 -4.34 -7.13 -2.99
CA ASN A 185 -3.93 -7.05 -4.38
C ASN A 185 -2.69 -6.17 -4.58
N ASP A 186 -1.82 -6.55 -5.51
CA ASP A 186 -0.58 -5.83 -5.84
C ASP A 186 -0.83 -4.37 -6.24
N MET A 187 -1.87 -4.11 -7.05
CA MET A 187 -2.17 -2.76 -7.52
C MET A 187 -2.80 -1.88 -6.44
N HIS A 188 -3.53 -2.46 -5.47
CA HIS A 188 -4.03 -1.72 -4.33
C HIS A 188 -2.87 -1.21 -3.45
N PHE A 189 -1.92 -2.07 -3.12
CA PHE A 189 -0.71 -1.63 -2.41
C PHE A 189 0.11 -0.64 -3.22
N THR A 190 0.36 -0.92 -4.49
CA THR A 190 1.17 -0.06 -5.36
C THR A 190 0.56 1.33 -5.49
N SER A 191 -0.74 1.44 -5.77
CA SER A 191 -1.41 2.74 -5.88
C SER A 191 -1.38 3.53 -4.58
N TYR A 192 -1.54 2.84 -3.44
CA TYR A 192 -1.40 3.49 -2.14
C TYR A 192 0.03 3.97 -1.88
N GLY A 193 1.03 3.21 -2.30
CA GLY A 193 2.42 3.62 -2.23
C GLY A 193 2.72 4.85 -3.08
N PHE A 194 2.20 4.92 -4.30
CA PHE A 194 2.27 6.14 -5.12
C PHE A 194 1.62 7.33 -4.42
N TYR A 195 0.45 7.14 -3.82
CA TYR A 195 -0.25 8.18 -3.07
C TYR A 195 0.60 8.70 -1.89
N VAL A 196 1.18 7.82 -1.09
CA VAL A 196 2.01 8.19 0.07
C VAL A 196 3.30 8.90 -0.34
N ARG A 197 3.91 8.49 -1.47
CA ARG A 197 5.18 9.05 -1.97
C ARG A 197 5.02 10.37 -2.75
N ASN A 198 3.79 10.73 -3.10
CA ASN A 198 3.47 11.98 -3.80
C ASN A 198 2.50 12.84 -2.95
N PRO A 199 2.89 13.29 -1.76
CA PRO A 199 1.99 14.02 -0.88
C PRO A 199 1.57 15.36 -1.49
N CYS A 200 0.30 15.72 -1.30
CA CYS A 200 -0.26 17.03 -1.64
C CYS A 200 -0.80 17.69 -0.38
N ASP A 201 -0.83 19.02 -0.37
CA ASP A 201 -1.34 19.81 0.77
C ASP A 201 -2.89 19.78 0.90
N HIS A 202 -3.56 19.16 -0.05
CA HIS A 202 -5.01 19.01 -0.10
C HIS A 202 -5.38 17.56 -0.51
N PRO A 203 -6.59 17.10 -0.19
CA PRO A 203 -7.12 15.82 -0.66
C PRO A 203 -7.08 15.77 -2.19
N TYR A 204 -6.66 14.65 -2.75
CA TYR A 204 -6.55 14.45 -4.19
C TYR A 204 -6.76 12.99 -4.55
N SER A 205 -6.97 12.74 -5.84
CA SER A 205 -7.17 11.41 -6.42
C SER A 205 -6.02 11.02 -7.33
N LEU A 206 -5.63 9.77 -7.27
CA LEU A 206 -4.54 9.21 -8.06
C LEU A 206 -4.95 7.86 -8.62
N SER A 207 -4.70 7.64 -9.91
CA SER A 207 -4.84 6.32 -10.54
C SER A 207 -3.51 5.85 -11.09
N VAL A 208 -3.24 4.56 -10.95
CA VAL A 208 -2.06 3.87 -11.48
C VAL A 208 -2.54 2.82 -12.46
N LEU A 209 -2.05 2.86 -13.69
CA LEU A 209 -2.24 1.84 -14.71
C LEU A 209 -0.92 1.09 -14.88
N TYR A 210 -0.90 -0.18 -14.56
CA TYR A 210 0.29 -1.03 -14.58
C TYR A 210 0.30 -1.94 -15.82
N TRP A 211 1.36 -1.84 -16.61
CA TRP A 211 1.54 -2.53 -17.88
C TRP A 211 2.86 -3.31 -17.89
N PRO A 212 2.88 -4.53 -17.34
CA PRO A 212 4.03 -5.43 -17.45
C PRO A 212 4.17 -5.97 -18.87
N SER A 213 5.39 -6.34 -19.29
CA SER A 213 5.66 -6.82 -20.66
C SER A 213 5.10 -8.21 -20.96
N HIS A 214 4.90 -9.04 -19.94
CA HIS A 214 4.56 -10.47 -20.12
C HIS A 214 3.44 -10.95 -19.18
N ARG A 215 2.58 -10.03 -18.69
CA ARG A 215 1.48 -10.35 -17.77
C ARG A 215 0.25 -9.51 -18.03
N SER A 216 -0.80 -9.81 -17.24
CA SER A 216 -2.02 -9.01 -17.25
C SER A 216 -1.77 -7.61 -16.72
N ALA A 217 -2.33 -6.62 -17.39
CA ALA A 217 -2.39 -5.26 -16.88
C ALA A 217 -3.37 -5.16 -15.71
N GLY A 218 -3.05 -4.26 -14.79
CA GLY A 218 -3.89 -3.94 -13.64
C GLY A 218 -3.97 -2.45 -13.39
N ALA A 219 -4.91 -2.03 -12.55
CA ALA A 219 -5.01 -0.66 -12.11
C ALA A 219 -5.28 -0.58 -10.60
N GLY A 220 -4.90 0.54 -10.01
CA GLY A 220 -5.27 0.88 -8.65
C GLY A 220 -5.62 2.36 -8.58
N THR A 221 -6.61 2.71 -7.77
CA THR A 221 -7.03 4.11 -7.60
C THR A 221 -7.17 4.43 -6.13
N VAL A 222 -6.67 5.59 -5.76
CA VAL A 222 -6.80 6.16 -4.42
C VAL A 222 -7.51 7.51 -4.54
N VAL A 223 -8.54 7.71 -3.74
CA VAL A 223 -9.31 8.96 -3.65
C VAL A 223 -9.29 9.41 -2.20
N ASP A 224 -8.77 10.59 -1.93
CA ASP A 224 -8.68 11.17 -0.57
C ASP A 224 -8.05 10.20 0.47
N GLY A 225 -7.02 9.45 0.05
CA GLY A 225 -6.35 8.46 0.90
C GLY A 225 -7.06 7.12 1.02
N HIS A 226 -8.16 6.90 0.32
CA HIS A 226 -8.91 5.65 0.34
C HIS A 226 -8.76 4.90 -0.97
N ILE A 227 -8.35 3.64 -0.89
CA ILE A 227 -8.23 2.77 -2.08
C ILE A 227 -9.63 2.39 -2.56
N ILE A 228 -9.86 2.49 -3.86
CA ILE A 228 -11.08 2.03 -4.50
C ILE A 228 -10.96 0.53 -4.80
N VAL A 229 -11.48 -0.29 -3.93
CA VAL A 229 -11.42 -1.76 -4.07
C VAL A 229 -12.67 -2.37 -4.72
N GLY A 230 -13.79 -1.62 -4.75
CA GLY A 230 -15.08 -2.14 -5.19
C GLY A 230 -15.75 -3.10 -4.18
N SER A 231 -16.97 -3.54 -4.46
CA SER A 231 -17.77 -4.36 -3.53
C SER A 231 -17.24 -5.79 -3.35
N THR A 232 -16.52 -6.30 -4.32
CA THR A 232 -15.96 -7.66 -4.36
C THR A 232 -14.44 -7.66 -4.49
N LYS A 233 -13.78 -6.50 -4.29
CA LYS A 233 -12.34 -6.28 -4.49
C LYS A 233 -11.83 -6.51 -5.91
N TYR A 234 -12.71 -6.38 -6.90
CA TYR A 234 -12.41 -6.60 -8.32
C TYR A 234 -12.11 -5.29 -9.08
N ALA A 235 -12.14 -4.14 -8.41
CA ALA A 235 -11.82 -2.86 -9.04
C ALA A 235 -10.35 -2.85 -9.50
N GLY A 236 -10.11 -2.37 -10.71
CA GLY A 236 -8.76 -2.28 -11.28
C GLY A 236 -8.35 -3.43 -12.21
N GLU A 237 -9.18 -4.44 -12.40
CA GLU A 237 -8.92 -5.55 -13.33
C GLU A 237 -9.05 -5.12 -14.81
N LEU A 238 -8.04 -4.40 -15.32
CA LEU A 238 -8.02 -3.85 -16.68
C LEU A 238 -8.22 -4.90 -17.78
N ILE A 239 -7.76 -6.11 -17.53
CA ILE A 239 -7.91 -7.23 -18.48
C ILE A 239 -9.39 -7.63 -18.71
N SER A 240 -10.31 -7.17 -17.88
CA SER A 240 -11.74 -7.40 -18.03
C SER A 240 -12.44 -6.32 -18.87
N LEU A 241 -11.74 -5.23 -19.22
CA LEU A 241 -12.25 -4.23 -20.12
C LEU A 241 -12.26 -4.77 -21.56
N PRO A 242 -13.28 -4.50 -22.37
CA PRO A 242 -13.34 -4.90 -23.80
C PRO A 242 -12.44 -3.99 -24.67
N LEU A 243 -11.13 -3.97 -24.36
CA LEU A 243 -10.19 -3.00 -24.91
C LEU A 243 -9.74 -3.31 -26.35
N ILE A 244 -9.79 -4.57 -26.81
CA ILE A 244 -9.21 -4.98 -28.09
C ILE A 244 -10.26 -5.34 -29.13
N ASN A 245 -11.24 -6.14 -28.76
CA ASN A 245 -12.39 -6.52 -29.59
C ASN A 245 -13.49 -7.06 -28.68
N SER A 246 -14.73 -6.81 -29.00
CA SER A 246 -15.90 -7.28 -28.23
C SER A 246 -16.00 -8.80 -28.08
N THR A 247 -15.12 -9.57 -28.74
CA THR A 247 -15.11 -11.05 -28.77
C THR A 247 -13.85 -11.66 -28.15
N ALA A 248 -12.82 -10.86 -27.80
CA ALA A 248 -11.61 -11.43 -27.19
C ALA A 248 -11.88 -11.86 -25.74
N THR A 249 -11.52 -13.09 -25.43
CA THR A 249 -11.56 -13.61 -24.07
C THR A 249 -10.45 -13.01 -23.23
N LYS A 250 -10.60 -13.09 -21.90
CA LYS A 250 -9.56 -12.67 -20.92
C LYS A 250 -8.21 -13.35 -21.23
N VAL A 251 -8.24 -14.62 -21.57
CA VAL A 251 -7.05 -15.43 -21.90
C VAL A 251 -6.37 -14.93 -23.18
N GLU A 252 -7.15 -14.59 -24.22
CA GLU A 252 -6.61 -14.06 -25.48
C GLU A 252 -5.98 -12.68 -25.27
N THR A 253 -6.57 -11.83 -24.45
CA THR A 253 -6.03 -10.50 -24.14
C THR A 253 -4.67 -10.63 -23.44
N VAL A 254 -4.57 -11.50 -22.42
CA VAL A 254 -3.30 -11.80 -21.73
C VAL A 254 -2.28 -12.39 -22.70
N SER A 255 -2.70 -13.36 -23.54
CA SER A 255 -1.83 -13.99 -24.52
C SER A 255 -1.21 -12.98 -25.50
N ARG A 256 -1.99 -12.02 -25.99
CA ARG A 256 -1.50 -10.94 -26.87
C ARG A 256 -0.48 -10.05 -26.17
N MET A 257 -0.73 -9.67 -24.92
CA MET A 257 0.21 -8.90 -24.11
C MET A 257 1.53 -9.65 -23.90
N ILE A 258 1.46 -10.95 -23.59
CA ILE A 258 2.63 -11.83 -23.41
C ILE A 258 3.45 -11.96 -24.70
N HIS A 259 2.81 -11.99 -25.86
CA HIS A 259 3.49 -12.12 -27.16
C HIS A 259 3.97 -10.79 -27.77
N GLY A 260 3.91 -9.69 -27.00
CA GLY A 260 4.50 -8.42 -27.41
C GLY A 260 3.74 -7.68 -28.53
N GLU A 261 2.44 -7.91 -28.67
CA GLU A 261 1.62 -7.08 -29.56
C GLU A 261 1.67 -5.61 -29.13
N ASN A 262 1.48 -4.69 -30.09
CA ASN A 262 1.44 -3.27 -29.79
C ASN A 262 0.31 -2.96 -28.79
N ILE A 263 0.67 -2.71 -27.53
CA ILE A 263 -0.27 -2.45 -26.44
C ILE A 263 -0.65 -0.98 -26.30
N VAL A 264 -0.03 -0.08 -27.09
CA VAL A 264 -0.32 1.36 -27.02
C VAL A 264 -1.81 1.68 -27.18
N PRO A 265 -2.56 1.10 -28.13
CA PRO A 265 -4.00 1.33 -28.22
C PRO A 265 -4.78 0.92 -26.98
N LEU A 266 -4.32 -0.13 -26.28
CA LEU A 266 -4.93 -0.56 -25.02
C LEU A 266 -4.67 0.44 -23.90
N MET A 267 -3.43 0.91 -23.77
CA MET A 267 -3.04 1.94 -22.81
C MET A 267 -3.86 3.22 -23.04
N GLN A 268 -4.00 3.64 -24.30
CA GLN A 268 -4.77 4.80 -24.69
C GLN A 268 -6.23 4.67 -24.27
N THR A 269 -6.87 3.54 -24.60
CA THR A 269 -8.27 3.30 -24.23
C THR A 269 -8.46 3.21 -22.73
N ALA A 270 -7.57 2.51 -22.02
CA ALA A 270 -7.62 2.41 -20.55
C ALA A 270 -7.46 3.78 -19.90
N ALA A 271 -6.55 4.62 -20.39
CA ALA A 271 -6.37 5.98 -19.90
C ALA A 271 -7.64 6.81 -20.06
N VAL A 272 -8.26 6.81 -21.26
CA VAL A 272 -9.54 7.51 -21.51
C VAL A 272 -10.64 7.00 -20.58
N CYS A 273 -10.78 5.66 -20.43
CA CYS A 273 -11.79 5.08 -19.54
C CYS A 273 -11.56 5.53 -18.08
N THR A 274 -10.30 5.49 -17.61
CA THR A 274 -9.95 5.91 -16.25
C THR A 274 -10.28 7.39 -16.02
N ILE A 275 -9.93 8.27 -16.95
CA ILE A 275 -10.24 9.70 -16.85
C ILE A 275 -11.76 9.92 -16.86
N ALA A 276 -12.47 9.27 -17.78
CA ALA A 276 -13.91 9.46 -17.93
C ALA A 276 -14.74 8.95 -16.73
N LEU A 277 -14.27 7.88 -16.04
CA LEU A 277 -14.99 7.24 -14.93
C LEU A 277 -14.58 7.76 -13.57
N LEU A 278 -13.29 8.09 -13.38
CA LEU A 278 -12.72 8.41 -12.08
C LEU A 278 -12.21 9.85 -11.98
N ASN A 279 -11.91 10.48 -13.11
CA ASN A 279 -11.37 11.84 -13.22
C ASN A 279 -10.27 12.13 -12.18
N PRO A 280 -9.17 11.36 -12.18
CA PRO A 280 -8.11 11.52 -11.19
C PRO A 280 -7.32 12.81 -11.44
N ASP A 281 -6.74 13.38 -10.38
CA ASP A 281 -5.82 14.53 -10.48
C ASP A 281 -4.49 14.09 -11.11
N ILE A 282 -4.03 12.87 -10.79
CA ILE A 282 -2.78 12.30 -11.31
C ILE A 282 -3.05 10.91 -11.89
N LEU A 283 -2.52 10.66 -13.09
CA LEU A 283 -2.55 9.36 -13.74
C LEU A 283 -1.13 8.86 -13.99
N PHE A 284 -0.75 7.79 -13.30
CA PHE A 284 0.51 7.08 -13.51
C PHE A 284 0.33 5.96 -14.55
N LEU A 285 1.25 5.92 -15.52
CA LEU A 285 1.45 4.79 -16.42
C LEU A 285 2.74 4.08 -16.01
N THR A 286 2.65 2.83 -15.61
CA THR A 286 3.78 2.11 -15.01
C THR A 286 3.95 0.71 -15.61
N GLY A 287 5.09 0.08 -15.29
CA GLY A 287 5.43 -1.26 -15.75
C GLY A 287 6.40 -1.28 -16.94
N SER A 288 7.04 -2.42 -17.15
CA SER A 288 8.12 -2.59 -18.14
C SER A 288 7.70 -2.29 -19.58
N ALA A 289 6.45 -2.50 -19.92
CA ALA A 289 5.97 -2.19 -21.27
C ALA A 289 5.94 -0.68 -21.58
N THR A 290 5.92 0.19 -20.57
CA THR A 290 5.95 1.64 -20.78
C THR A 290 7.29 2.16 -21.27
N LEU A 291 8.38 1.40 -21.12
CA LEU A 291 9.73 1.80 -21.58
C LEU A 291 9.80 2.12 -23.07
N ASN A 292 8.93 1.52 -23.89
CA ASN A 292 8.89 1.71 -25.33
C ASN A 292 7.71 2.61 -25.79
N VAL A 293 7.06 3.31 -24.85
CA VAL A 293 5.90 4.15 -25.12
C VAL A 293 6.23 5.61 -24.83
N ARG A 294 5.86 6.50 -25.73
CA ARG A 294 6.00 7.94 -25.50
C ARG A 294 4.76 8.44 -24.76
N GLU A 295 4.93 9.06 -23.62
CA GLU A 295 3.86 9.69 -22.84
C GLU A 295 2.95 10.57 -23.71
N LYS A 296 3.57 11.35 -24.61
CA LYS A 296 2.84 12.22 -25.54
C LYS A 296 1.82 11.49 -26.39
N ASP A 297 2.11 10.27 -26.85
CA ASP A 297 1.18 9.51 -27.71
C ASP A 297 -0.08 9.11 -26.94
N ILE A 298 0.00 8.90 -25.64
CA ILE A 298 -1.15 8.63 -24.78
C ILE A 298 -1.94 9.93 -24.51
N ILE A 299 -1.24 11.00 -24.17
CA ILE A 299 -1.86 12.31 -23.89
C ILE A 299 -2.59 12.84 -25.13
N ASP A 300 -1.96 12.82 -26.31
CA ASP A 300 -2.54 13.31 -27.55
C ASP A 300 -3.78 12.49 -27.94
N TYR A 301 -3.79 11.20 -27.65
CA TYR A 301 -4.98 10.37 -27.85
C TYR A 301 -6.11 10.74 -26.88
N CYS A 302 -5.80 10.90 -25.60
CA CYS A 302 -6.80 11.30 -24.60
C CYS A 302 -7.44 12.65 -24.94
N LYS A 303 -6.68 13.62 -25.44
CA LYS A 303 -7.17 14.96 -25.84
C LYS A 303 -8.18 14.92 -27.00
N GLN A 304 -8.28 13.82 -27.73
CA GLN A 304 -9.30 13.68 -28.77
C GLN A 304 -10.73 13.54 -28.20
N SER A 305 -10.85 13.06 -26.96
CA SER A 305 -12.13 12.77 -26.31
C SER A 305 -12.34 13.52 -24.99
N ILE A 306 -11.27 13.90 -24.32
CA ILE A 306 -11.30 14.56 -23.01
C ILE A 306 -10.94 16.04 -23.17
N PRO A 307 -11.78 16.98 -22.71
CA PRO A 307 -11.44 18.41 -22.73
C PRO A 307 -10.20 18.71 -21.88
N GLU A 308 -9.41 19.68 -22.30
CA GLU A 308 -8.09 19.97 -21.70
C GLU A 308 -8.15 20.29 -20.19
N ASN A 309 -9.20 20.96 -19.74
CA ASN A 309 -9.43 21.30 -18.32
C ASN A 309 -9.81 20.10 -17.44
N HIS A 310 -10.03 18.91 -18.03
CA HIS A 310 -10.32 17.65 -17.33
C HIS A 310 -9.19 16.63 -17.47
N MET A 311 -8.08 17.01 -18.10
CA MET A 311 -6.93 16.15 -18.25
C MET A 311 -6.15 16.05 -16.91
N PRO A 312 -5.80 14.83 -16.44
CA PRO A 312 -4.96 14.67 -15.28
C PRO A 312 -3.51 15.07 -15.55
N VAL A 313 -2.74 15.21 -14.49
CA VAL A 313 -1.28 15.25 -14.61
C VAL A 313 -0.79 13.83 -14.89
N PHE A 314 -0.22 13.61 -16.08
CA PHE A 314 0.39 12.34 -16.44
C PHE A 314 1.77 12.18 -15.81
N ARG A 315 2.12 10.95 -15.48
CA ARG A 315 3.45 10.54 -15.02
C ARG A 315 3.76 9.15 -15.57
N MET A 316 5.00 8.93 -15.99
CA MET A 316 5.46 7.61 -16.42
C MET A 316 6.64 7.15 -15.57
N GLN A 317 6.57 5.91 -15.11
CA GLN A 317 7.62 5.28 -14.31
C GLN A 317 7.55 3.77 -14.49
N ALA A 318 8.62 3.15 -14.98
CA ALA A 318 8.62 1.72 -15.29
C ALA A 318 8.72 0.83 -14.04
N ASP A 319 9.57 1.20 -13.09
CA ASP A 319 9.76 0.46 -11.84
C ASP A 319 8.77 0.92 -10.77
N ILE A 320 8.20 -0.03 -10.05
CA ILE A 320 7.19 0.19 -9.00
C ILE A 320 7.60 -0.44 -7.65
N HIS A 321 8.81 -0.99 -7.55
CA HIS A 321 9.23 -1.72 -6.35
C HIS A 321 9.11 -0.90 -5.07
N GLU A 322 9.60 0.33 -5.10
CA GLU A 322 9.57 1.22 -3.94
C GLU A 322 8.14 1.64 -3.57
N GLU A 323 7.30 1.93 -4.55
CA GLU A 323 5.89 2.26 -4.32
C GLU A 323 5.15 1.06 -3.76
N TYR A 324 5.39 -0.13 -4.30
CA TYR A 324 4.77 -1.36 -3.80
C TYR A 324 5.16 -1.63 -2.34
N MET A 325 6.46 -1.62 -2.03
CA MET A 325 6.95 -1.82 -0.65
C MET A 325 6.43 -0.73 0.30
N THR A 326 6.38 0.53 -0.14
CA THR A 326 5.83 1.64 0.64
C THR A 326 4.34 1.44 0.92
N GLY A 327 3.58 0.98 -0.05
CA GLY A 327 2.15 0.71 0.10
C GLY A 327 1.89 -0.44 1.07
N ILE A 328 2.60 -1.56 0.93
CA ILE A 328 2.53 -2.69 1.86
C ILE A 328 2.84 -2.20 3.28
N PHE A 329 3.97 -1.52 3.47
CA PHE A 329 4.37 -0.99 4.77
C PHE A 329 3.30 -0.07 5.38
N SER A 330 2.84 0.91 4.62
CA SER A 330 1.93 1.94 5.11
C SER A 330 0.58 1.37 5.55
N LEU A 331 -0.03 0.50 4.76
CA LEU A 331 -1.30 -0.13 5.10
C LEU A 331 -1.15 -1.16 6.22
N THR A 332 -0.05 -1.91 6.25
CA THR A 332 0.24 -2.87 7.34
C THR A 332 0.45 -2.14 8.66
N ARG A 333 1.18 -1.01 8.66
CA ARG A 333 1.35 -0.16 9.83
C ARG A 333 0.02 0.40 10.34
N GLN A 334 -0.88 0.81 9.45
CA GLN A 334 -2.22 1.27 9.83
C GLN A 334 -3.07 0.18 10.46
N ALA A 335 -2.92 -1.06 9.99
CA ALA A 335 -3.65 -2.22 10.50
C ALA A 335 -3.06 -2.79 11.80
N LEU A 336 -1.83 -2.39 12.18
CA LEU A 336 -1.14 -2.90 13.36
C LEU A 336 -1.98 -2.69 14.62
N LYS A 337 -2.28 -3.80 15.31
CA LYS A 337 -2.97 -3.78 16.60
C LYS A 337 -1.97 -3.52 17.72
N PHE A 338 -2.14 -2.42 18.41
CA PHE A 338 -1.36 -2.11 19.61
C PHE A 338 -1.99 -2.81 20.81
N LYS A 339 -1.14 -3.40 21.67
CA LYS A 339 -1.62 -3.96 22.96
C LYS A 339 -2.09 -2.81 23.82
N HIS A 340 -3.17 -3.02 24.54
CA HIS A 340 -3.75 -2.08 25.52
C HIS A 340 -3.54 -2.63 26.91
#